data_c7b9d5b9126bbe29fa352f79a88175a8
#
_entry.id   c7b9d5b9126bbe29fa352f79a88175a8
#
_cell.length_a   1.000
_cell.length_b   1.000
_cell.length_c   1.000
_cell.angle_alpha   90.00
_cell.angle_beta   90.00
_cell.angle_gamma   90.00
#
_symmetry.space_group_name_H-M   'P 1'
#
loop_
_entity.id
_entity.type
_entity.pdbx_description
1 polymer ?
#
loop_
_entity_poly.entity_id
_entity_poly.type
_entity_poly.pdbx_seq_one_letter_code
_entity_poly.pdbx_strand_id
1 'polypeptide(L)'
;MAGPRGTRFGKYTLLNRIAVGGMAEIFLARQEGLEGFEKTICIKRIRPHLSSQENFVRMFLNEAKLAAQLNHPSVVQIYDLGRINDSYFIAMEYIPGRDMSRIIPKAERAGIPFPMIYALRISSSVCEGLYYAHTKTDAYGNPLNIVHRDITPENILVSWDGTMKIVDFGIAKANTQIEQTRAGEIKGKLSYMSPEQAMGKTLDHRSDIFSLGAVLYEWVTGYKLFTGENEMAILKSIIDGKIYPPSYFKEDVPEAVERILMRALEKDREQRYQTAWEMQFDIDTYLASCDFTPSNIHLSNFLKQIFDDEIEREKEMLLRARREEESPSITDGDDEVLELEDVGGRALLDSASGAPGDLDDLSGDGPRVRSQPTSIGRPGSKLEARLTLALTRRELEALFRLAEQHRLAPEDLARELLRDHLKWLG
;
A
#
# COMPACT_ATOMS: atom_id res chain seq x y z
N MET A 1 -9.93 18.54 -22.03
CA MET A 1 -10.74 19.05 -20.90
C MET A 1 -9.78 19.44 -19.81
N ALA A 2 -9.70 20.73 -19.46
CA ALA A 2 -8.86 21.19 -18.35
C ALA A 2 -9.40 20.54 -17.06
N GLY A 3 -8.52 19.85 -16.33
CA GLY A 3 -8.84 19.32 -15.01
C GLY A 3 -9.23 20.47 -14.07
N PRO A 4 -10.05 20.22 -13.03
CA PRO A 4 -10.47 21.27 -12.13
C PRO A 4 -9.23 21.90 -11.46
N ARG A 5 -9.12 23.22 -11.54
CA ARG A 5 -8.17 24.00 -10.72
C ARG A 5 -8.28 23.52 -9.28
N GLY A 6 -7.16 23.33 -8.57
CA GLY A 6 -7.16 22.86 -7.21
C GLY A 6 -8.11 23.65 -6.30
N THR A 7 -8.84 22.98 -5.42
CA THR A 7 -9.81 23.61 -4.52
C THR A 7 -9.09 24.19 -3.32
N ARG A 8 -9.24 25.52 -3.08
CA ARG A 8 -8.65 26.16 -1.90
C ARG A 8 -9.28 25.62 -0.61
N PHE A 9 -8.45 25.25 0.33
CA PHE A 9 -8.82 24.73 1.65
C PHE A 9 -7.93 25.38 2.73
N GLY A 10 -8.31 26.57 3.18
CA GLY A 10 -7.53 27.41 4.06
C GLY A 10 -6.18 27.81 3.45
N LYS A 11 -5.08 27.45 4.10
CA LYS A 11 -3.70 27.65 3.61
C LYS A 11 -3.23 26.52 2.66
N TYR A 12 -4.10 25.61 2.31
CA TYR A 12 -3.82 24.47 1.44
C TYR A 12 -4.60 24.60 0.14
N THR A 13 -4.08 23.98 -0.92
CA THR A 13 -4.78 23.78 -2.18
C THR A 13 -4.94 22.29 -2.41
N LEU A 14 -6.16 21.77 -2.38
CA LEU A 14 -6.47 20.37 -2.67
C LEU A 14 -6.34 20.13 -4.17
N LEU A 15 -5.44 19.22 -4.56
CA LEU A 15 -5.15 18.93 -5.96
C LEU A 15 -6.00 17.77 -6.46
N ASN A 16 -5.82 16.59 -5.91
CA ASN A 16 -6.51 15.38 -6.30
C ASN A 16 -6.92 14.56 -5.08
N ARG A 17 -8.07 13.87 -5.17
CA ARG A 17 -8.47 12.90 -4.17
C ARG A 17 -7.76 11.57 -4.42
N ILE A 18 -6.92 11.14 -3.46
CA ILE A 18 -6.12 9.91 -3.54
C ILE A 18 -6.94 8.69 -3.12
N ALA A 19 -7.70 8.82 -2.01
CA ALA A 19 -8.47 7.71 -1.44
C ALA A 19 -9.73 8.19 -0.73
N VAL A 20 -10.70 7.27 -0.61
CA VAL A 20 -11.94 7.46 0.17
C VAL A 20 -12.10 6.25 1.08
N GLY A 21 -11.93 6.48 2.38
CA GLY A 21 -12.21 5.49 3.41
C GLY A 21 -13.60 5.67 4.05
N GLY A 22 -13.95 4.82 5.00
CA GLY A 22 -15.21 4.89 5.71
C GLY A 22 -15.40 6.21 6.48
N MET A 23 -14.35 6.71 7.13
CA MET A 23 -14.39 7.89 8.02
C MET A 23 -13.84 9.17 7.38
N ALA A 24 -12.89 9.05 6.46
CA ALA A 24 -12.15 10.18 5.91
C ALA A 24 -11.87 10.03 4.42
N GLU A 25 -11.64 11.15 3.77
CA GLU A 25 -11.12 11.26 2.42
C GLU A 25 -9.67 11.73 2.48
N ILE A 26 -8.81 11.18 1.63
CA ILE A 26 -7.40 11.58 1.53
C ILE A 26 -7.19 12.33 0.22
N PHE A 27 -6.65 13.52 0.33
CA PHE A 27 -6.33 14.39 -0.80
C PHE A 27 -4.83 14.60 -0.91
N LEU A 28 -4.32 14.56 -2.11
CA LEU A 28 -3.08 15.22 -2.44
C LEU A 28 -3.32 16.72 -2.38
N ALA A 29 -2.47 17.42 -1.68
CA ALA A 29 -2.61 18.85 -1.48
C ALA A 29 -1.25 19.53 -1.55
N ARG A 30 -1.27 20.84 -1.74
CA ARG A 30 -0.13 21.70 -1.67
C ARG A 30 -0.30 22.70 -0.53
N GLN A 31 0.76 22.91 0.20
CA GLN A 31 0.89 23.99 1.15
C GLN A 31 1.79 25.07 0.54
N GLU A 32 1.27 26.26 0.42
CA GLU A 32 2.02 27.45 -0.02
C GLU A 32 2.65 28.17 1.17
N GLY A 33 3.88 28.60 1.02
CA GLY A 33 4.63 29.41 1.97
C GLY A 33 5.03 30.74 1.38
N LEU A 34 5.94 31.45 2.08
CA LEU A 34 6.51 32.72 1.62
C LEU A 34 7.43 32.50 0.43
N GLU A 35 7.54 33.52 -0.43
CA GLU A 35 8.50 33.58 -1.55
C GLU A 35 8.42 32.38 -2.52
N GLY A 36 7.22 31.86 -2.76
CA GLY A 36 7.03 30.73 -3.68
C GLY A 36 7.43 29.36 -3.11
N PHE A 37 7.67 29.27 -1.79
CA PHE A 37 7.87 27.96 -1.15
C PHE A 37 6.62 27.13 -1.24
N GLU A 38 6.75 25.94 -1.80
CA GLU A 38 5.66 24.98 -1.94
C GLU A 38 6.05 23.62 -1.36
N LYS A 39 5.12 23.00 -0.67
CA LYS A 39 5.27 21.64 -0.14
C LYS A 39 4.08 20.76 -0.52
N THR A 40 4.36 19.66 -1.18
CA THR A 40 3.36 18.62 -1.44
C THR A 40 3.10 17.84 -0.14
N ILE A 41 1.83 17.71 0.20
CA ILE A 41 1.36 17.06 1.43
C ILE A 41 0.10 16.22 1.17
N CYS A 42 -0.29 15.41 2.15
CA CYS A 42 -1.62 14.79 2.21
C CYS A 42 -2.52 15.52 3.19
N ILE A 43 -3.79 15.70 2.81
CA ILE A 43 -4.85 16.13 3.71
C ILE A 43 -5.82 14.96 3.92
N LYS A 44 -5.87 14.42 5.13
CA LYS A 44 -6.89 13.46 5.59
C LYS A 44 -8.04 14.26 6.18
N ARG A 45 -9.17 14.34 5.50
CA ARG A 45 -10.34 15.12 5.87
C ARG A 45 -11.48 14.23 6.32
N ILE A 46 -12.08 14.51 7.47
CA ILE A 46 -13.29 13.82 7.92
C ILE A 46 -14.41 14.02 6.88
N ARG A 47 -15.17 12.95 6.61
CA ARG A 47 -16.32 13.05 5.67
C ARG A 47 -17.39 13.97 6.24
N PRO A 48 -18.04 14.84 5.43
CA PRO A 48 -18.96 15.86 5.92
C PRO A 48 -20.07 15.33 6.83
N HIS A 49 -20.66 14.18 6.51
CA HIS A 49 -21.72 13.57 7.29
C HIS A 49 -21.29 13.02 8.67
N LEU A 50 -19.97 12.88 8.90
CA LEU A 50 -19.41 12.45 10.19
C LEU A 50 -18.88 13.63 11.02
N SER A 51 -18.74 14.81 10.42
CA SER A 51 -18.23 16.00 11.11
C SER A 51 -19.18 16.51 12.21
N SER A 52 -20.46 16.15 12.19
CA SER A 52 -21.44 16.45 13.23
C SER A 52 -21.49 15.40 14.35
N GLN A 53 -20.79 14.27 14.21
CA GLN A 53 -20.81 13.18 15.17
C GLN A 53 -19.62 13.31 16.12
N GLU A 54 -19.84 13.79 17.34
CA GLU A 54 -18.79 14.09 18.33
C GLU A 54 -17.84 12.90 18.60
N ASN A 55 -18.37 11.68 18.63
CA ASN A 55 -17.55 10.49 18.86
C ASN A 55 -16.51 10.30 17.78
N PHE A 56 -16.90 10.42 16.49
CA PHE A 56 -15.96 10.28 15.37
C PHE A 56 -14.95 11.42 15.33
N VAL A 57 -15.40 12.64 15.57
CA VAL A 57 -14.51 13.81 15.65
C VAL A 57 -13.48 13.63 16.77
N ARG A 58 -13.91 13.25 17.95
CA ARG A 58 -13.03 13.02 19.10
C ARG A 58 -12.00 11.93 18.82
N MET A 59 -12.44 10.82 18.21
CA MET A 59 -11.56 9.72 17.81
C MET A 59 -10.50 10.20 16.83
N PHE A 60 -10.92 10.87 15.76
CA PHE A 60 -10.03 11.41 14.72
C PHE A 60 -9.00 12.41 15.28
N LEU A 61 -9.44 13.30 16.20
CA LEU A 61 -8.56 14.27 16.83
C LEU A 61 -7.57 13.62 17.80
N ASN A 62 -8.00 12.60 18.55
CA ASN A 62 -7.11 11.89 19.48
C ASN A 62 -6.04 11.09 18.74
N GLU A 63 -6.40 10.41 17.65
CA GLU A 63 -5.45 9.75 16.75
C GLU A 63 -4.38 10.74 16.27
N ALA A 64 -4.83 11.87 15.71
CA ALA A 64 -3.93 12.89 15.20
C ALA A 64 -3.00 13.49 16.27
N LYS A 65 -3.52 13.79 17.48
CA LYS A 65 -2.74 14.39 18.56
C LYS A 65 -1.61 13.48 19.04
N LEU A 66 -1.83 12.17 19.12
CA LEU A 66 -0.81 11.22 19.54
C LEU A 66 0.21 10.98 18.41
N ALA A 67 -0.27 10.76 17.18
CA ALA A 67 0.61 10.57 16.04
C ALA A 67 1.46 11.83 15.73
N ALA A 68 0.97 13.05 16.01
CA ALA A 68 1.72 14.28 15.84
C ALA A 68 2.95 14.41 16.78
N GLN A 69 3.01 13.61 17.86
CA GLN A 69 4.17 13.55 18.75
C GLN A 69 5.28 12.63 18.24
N LEU A 70 4.99 11.86 17.20
CA LEU A 70 5.94 10.93 16.59
C LEU A 70 6.72 11.64 15.47
N ASN A 71 8.03 11.57 15.55
CA ASN A 71 8.94 12.07 14.52
C ASN A 71 10.03 11.01 14.29
N HIS A 72 9.82 10.16 13.30
CA HIS A 72 10.70 9.03 12.99
C HIS A 72 10.69 8.73 11.48
N PRO A 73 11.83 8.36 10.87
CA PRO A 73 11.90 8.04 9.44
C PRO A 73 10.88 6.98 8.99
N SER A 74 10.60 5.98 9.81
CA SER A 74 9.66 4.89 9.52
C SER A 74 8.21 5.18 9.94
N VAL A 75 7.88 6.41 10.36
CA VAL A 75 6.51 6.83 10.73
C VAL A 75 6.12 8.05 9.90
N VAL A 76 4.87 8.08 9.42
CA VAL A 76 4.35 9.24 8.69
C VAL A 76 4.35 10.48 9.58
N GLN A 77 4.89 11.59 9.08
CA GLN A 77 4.94 12.83 9.83
C GLN A 77 3.62 13.60 9.71
N ILE A 78 3.03 13.96 10.84
CA ILE A 78 1.89 14.88 10.89
C ILE A 78 2.44 16.31 11.01
N TYR A 79 1.94 17.21 10.16
CA TYR A 79 2.36 18.61 10.11
C TYR A 79 1.38 19.55 10.80
N ASP A 80 0.08 19.24 10.69
CA ASP A 80 -0.95 20.13 11.22
C ASP A 80 -2.25 19.36 11.48
N LEU A 81 -3.06 19.89 12.39
CA LEU A 81 -4.38 19.40 12.74
C LEU A 81 -5.29 20.61 12.89
N GLY A 82 -6.41 20.64 12.21
CA GLY A 82 -7.28 21.81 12.24
C GLY A 82 -8.72 21.55 11.81
N ARG A 83 -9.48 22.66 11.71
CA ARG A 83 -10.85 22.70 11.24
C ARG A 83 -10.99 23.85 10.24
N ILE A 84 -11.52 23.56 9.07
CA ILE A 84 -11.82 24.52 8.00
C ILE A 84 -13.23 24.22 7.51
N ASN A 85 -14.10 25.25 7.45
CA ASN A 85 -15.48 25.13 6.96
C ASN A 85 -16.21 23.90 7.53
N ASP A 86 -16.24 23.76 8.85
CA ASP A 86 -16.86 22.64 9.59
C ASP A 86 -16.28 21.23 9.31
N SER A 87 -15.20 21.15 8.57
CA SER A 87 -14.48 19.89 8.32
C SER A 87 -13.19 19.83 9.12
N TYR A 88 -13.03 18.80 9.92
CA TYR A 88 -11.75 18.48 10.59
C TYR A 88 -10.80 17.82 9.61
N PHE A 89 -9.51 18.14 9.72
CA PHE A 89 -8.48 17.59 8.85
C PHE A 89 -7.17 17.36 9.61
N ILE A 90 -6.37 16.45 9.06
CA ILE A 90 -4.98 16.20 9.41
C ILE A 90 -4.14 16.49 8.17
N ALA A 91 -3.15 17.38 8.27
CA ALA A 91 -2.14 17.60 7.25
C ALA A 91 -0.92 16.73 7.58
N MET A 92 -0.49 15.90 6.65
CA MET A 92 0.60 14.94 6.86
C MET A 92 1.50 14.81 5.65
N GLU A 93 2.62 14.16 5.83
CA GLU A 93 3.60 13.84 4.80
C GLU A 93 2.93 13.10 3.62
N TYR A 94 3.21 13.56 2.41
CA TYR A 94 2.90 12.80 1.21
C TYR A 94 4.01 11.80 0.93
N ILE A 95 3.65 10.55 0.79
CA ILE A 95 4.56 9.45 0.49
C ILE A 95 4.29 9.00 -0.95
N PRO A 96 5.17 9.38 -1.91
CA PRO A 96 5.03 8.93 -3.29
C PRO A 96 5.36 7.44 -3.36
N GLY A 97 4.35 6.59 -3.39
CA GLY A 97 4.52 5.14 -3.27
C GLY A 97 3.20 4.39 -3.21
N ARG A 98 3.27 3.14 -2.76
CA ARG A 98 2.10 2.27 -2.57
C ARG A 98 2.18 1.51 -1.26
N ASP A 99 1.03 1.12 -0.76
CA ASP A 99 0.91 0.21 0.37
C ASP A 99 1.19 -1.24 -0.04
N MET A 100 1.58 -2.06 0.94
CA MET A 100 1.97 -3.46 0.69
C MET A 100 0.81 -4.33 0.20
N SER A 101 -0.45 -3.94 0.48
CA SER A 101 -1.63 -4.66 -0.03
C SER A 101 -1.78 -4.53 -1.56
N ARG A 102 -1.11 -3.54 -2.17
CA ARG A 102 -1.06 -3.33 -3.63
C ARG A 102 0.23 -3.84 -4.24
N ILE A 103 1.36 -3.71 -3.53
CA ILE A 103 2.69 -4.08 -4.05
C ILE A 103 2.76 -5.58 -4.33
N ILE A 104 2.42 -6.42 -3.35
CA ILE A 104 2.54 -7.88 -3.48
C ILE A 104 1.64 -8.43 -4.59
N PRO A 105 0.32 -8.14 -4.61
CA PRO A 105 -0.54 -8.67 -5.68
C PRO A 105 -0.18 -8.12 -7.07
N LYS A 106 0.43 -6.94 -7.16
CA LYS A 106 0.90 -6.42 -8.45
C LYS A 106 2.14 -7.17 -8.93
N ALA A 107 3.09 -7.46 -8.05
CA ALA A 107 4.27 -8.26 -8.34
C ALA A 107 3.87 -9.67 -8.82
N GLU A 108 2.95 -10.32 -8.11
CA GLU A 108 2.41 -11.64 -8.47
C GLU A 108 1.75 -11.64 -9.87
N ARG A 109 0.92 -10.63 -10.14
CA ARG A 109 0.28 -10.48 -11.47
C ARG A 109 1.29 -10.23 -12.60
N ALA A 110 2.43 -9.62 -12.28
CA ALA A 110 3.53 -9.43 -13.22
C ALA A 110 4.40 -10.70 -13.37
N GLY A 111 4.09 -11.79 -12.64
CA GLY A 111 4.90 -13.01 -12.63
C GLY A 111 6.23 -12.87 -11.89
N ILE A 112 6.38 -11.82 -11.06
CA ILE A 112 7.60 -11.53 -10.31
C ILE A 112 7.28 -11.78 -8.82
N PRO A 113 7.71 -12.91 -8.23
CA PRO A 113 7.42 -13.18 -6.83
C PRO A 113 8.09 -12.15 -5.93
N PHE A 114 7.37 -11.70 -4.89
CA PHE A 114 7.93 -10.76 -3.92
C PHE A 114 8.99 -11.48 -3.07
N PRO A 115 10.26 -11.03 -3.07
CA PRO A 115 11.32 -11.73 -2.37
C PRO A 115 11.15 -11.67 -0.84
N MET A 116 11.29 -12.81 -0.17
CA MET A 116 11.18 -12.91 1.30
C MET A 116 12.16 -11.97 2.02
N ILE A 117 13.36 -11.76 1.51
CA ILE A 117 14.33 -10.84 2.12
C ILE A 117 13.87 -9.38 2.10
N TYR A 118 13.03 -8.98 1.11
CA TYR A 118 12.42 -7.64 1.11
C TYR A 118 11.29 -7.56 2.15
N ALA A 119 10.50 -8.63 2.31
CA ALA A 119 9.50 -8.72 3.36
C ALA A 119 10.14 -8.56 4.75
N LEU A 120 11.25 -9.25 5.00
CA LEU A 120 12.01 -9.15 6.24
C LEU A 120 12.60 -7.74 6.43
N ARG A 121 13.19 -7.13 5.40
CA ARG A 121 13.75 -5.78 5.48
C ARG A 121 12.67 -4.74 5.81
N ILE A 122 11.51 -4.82 5.17
CA ILE A 122 10.37 -3.95 5.46
C ILE A 122 9.91 -4.16 6.90
N SER A 123 9.77 -5.42 7.35
CA SER A 123 9.37 -5.75 8.71
C SER A 123 10.36 -5.25 9.76
N SER A 124 11.67 -5.31 9.50
CA SER A 124 12.70 -4.71 10.36
C SER A 124 12.47 -3.20 10.52
N SER A 125 12.21 -2.48 9.41
CA SER A 125 11.93 -1.04 9.47
C SER A 125 10.59 -0.72 10.15
N VAL A 126 9.57 -1.61 10.04
CA VAL A 126 8.32 -1.49 10.82
C VAL A 126 8.60 -1.66 12.30
N CYS A 127 9.40 -2.66 12.69
CA CYS A 127 9.81 -2.86 14.09
C CYS A 127 10.50 -1.62 14.67
N GLU A 128 11.38 -0.98 13.91
CA GLU A 128 12.06 0.25 14.31
C GLU A 128 11.08 1.37 14.62
N GLY A 129 10.12 1.63 13.70
CA GLY A 129 9.08 2.63 13.89
C GLY A 129 8.14 2.32 15.05
N LEU A 130 7.77 1.05 15.22
CA LEU A 130 6.95 0.59 16.35
C LEU A 130 7.69 0.74 17.67
N TYR A 131 8.95 0.32 17.76
CA TYR A 131 9.74 0.46 18.98
C TYR A 131 9.85 1.92 19.40
N TYR A 132 10.11 2.83 18.45
CA TYR A 132 10.13 4.26 18.72
C TYR A 132 8.78 4.76 19.29
N ALA A 133 7.65 4.35 18.69
CA ALA A 133 6.33 4.75 19.17
C ALA A 133 6.00 4.18 20.55
N HIS A 134 6.31 2.90 20.78
CA HIS A 134 6.05 2.18 22.03
C HIS A 134 6.81 2.76 23.24
N THR A 135 8.04 3.27 23.00
CA THR A 135 8.91 3.80 24.03
C THR A 135 8.83 5.32 24.19
N LYS A 136 7.96 5.99 23.41
CA LYS A 136 7.81 7.43 23.43
C LYS A 136 7.32 7.93 24.78
N THR A 137 7.96 8.98 25.29
CA THR A 137 7.57 9.68 26.53
C THR A 137 7.09 11.10 26.22
N ASP A 138 6.34 11.67 27.15
CA ASP A 138 6.00 13.10 27.16
C ASP A 138 7.22 13.96 27.61
N ALA A 139 7.04 15.29 27.67
CA ALA A 139 8.08 16.22 28.09
C ALA A 139 8.51 16.05 29.56
N TYR A 140 7.75 15.30 30.36
CA TYR A 140 8.02 15.03 31.78
C TYR A 140 8.64 13.64 31.99
N GLY A 141 8.84 12.87 30.91
CA GLY A 141 9.38 11.51 30.96
C GLY A 141 8.33 10.41 31.22
N ASN A 142 7.04 10.73 31.26
CA ASN A 142 5.99 9.71 31.43
C ASN A 142 5.77 8.97 30.11
N PRO A 143 5.64 7.61 30.14
CA PRO A 143 5.35 6.84 28.94
C PRO A 143 4.01 7.22 28.33
N LEU A 144 3.99 7.46 27.02
CA LEU A 144 2.74 7.74 26.28
C LEU A 144 1.92 6.50 25.99
N ASN A 145 2.48 5.29 26.17
CA ASN A 145 1.86 4.00 25.94
C ASN A 145 1.15 3.91 24.58
N ILE A 146 1.82 4.42 23.54
CA ILE A 146 1.29 4.42 22.19
C ILE A 146 1.32 2.99 21.65
N VAL A 147 0.17 2.49 21.21
CA VAL A 147 0.00 1.20 20.55
C VAL A 147 -0.68 1.50 19.21
N HIS A 148 -0.17 0.94 18.12
CA HIS A 148 -0.70 1.20 16.77
C HIS A 148 -2.09 0.60 16.55
N ARG A 149 -2.29 -0.66 16.96
CA ARG A 149 -3.58 -1.40 16.94
C ARG A 149 -4.15 -1.75 15.57
N ASP A 150 -3.51 -1.35 14.50
CA ASP A 150 -3.97 -1.58 13.13
C ASP A 150 -2.79 -1.83 12.17
N ILE A 151 -1.83 -2.65 12.57
CA ILE A 151 -0.74 -3.08 11.67
C ILE A 151 -1.31 -4.05 10.66
N THR A 152 -1.43 -3.58 9.41
CA THR A 152 -1.95 -4.31 8.25
C THR A 152 -1.15 -3.92 7.01
N PRO A 153 -1.17 -4.69 5.92
CA PRO A 153 -0.49 -4.34 4.68
C PRO A 153 -0.89 -2.97 4.11
N GLU A 154 -2.13 -2.52 4.34
CA GLU A 154 -2.64 -1.21 3.90
C GLU A 154 -1.99 -0.04 4.65
N ASN A 155 -1.53 -0.27 5.88
CA ASN A 155 -0.93 0.75 6.74
C ASN A 155 0.61 0.73 6.71
N ILE A 156 1.21 -0.05 5.80
CA ILE A 156 2.65 -0.10 5.55
C ILE A 156 2.88 0.38 4.11
N LEU A 157 3.31 1.63 3.96
CA LEU A 157 3.61 2.25 2.68
C LEU A 157 5.09 2.11 2.35
N VAL A 158 5.40 1.85 1.09
CA VAL A 158 6.75 1.90 0.56
C VAL A 158 6.80 2.94 -0.55
N SER A 159 7.67 3.93 -0.38
CA SER A 159 7.85 4.99 -1.37
C SER A 159 8.67 4.50 -2.57
N TRP A 160 8.63 5.24 -3.69
CA TRP A 160 9.36 4.87 -4.90
C TRP A 160 10.90 4.88 -4.73
N ASP A 161 11.41 5.51 -3.68
CA ASP A 161 12.83 5.47 -3.30
C ASP A 161 13.18 4.27 -2.39
N GLY A 162 12.20 3.43 -2.05
CA GLY A 162 12.37 2.26 -1.19
C GLY A 162 12.30 2.54 0.31
N THR A 163 11.95 3.77 0.72
CA THR A 163 11.73 4.09 2.13
C THR A 163 10.36 3.58 2.58
N MET A 164 10.31 2.94 3.73
CA MET A 164 9.07 2.44 4.33
C MET A 164 8.53 3.42 5.38
N LYS A 165 7.20 3.54 5.43
CA LYS A 165 6.48 4.34 6.43
C LYS A 165 5.25 3.62 6.97
N ILE A 166 5.09 3.67 8.30
CA ILE A 166 3.86 3.28 8.98
C ILE A 166 2.90 4.46 8.96
N VAL A 167 1.66 4.22 8.58
CA VAL A 167 0.59 5.24 8.54
C VAL A 167 -0.59 4.82 9.41
N ASP A 168 -1.45 5.77 9.73
CA ASP A 168 -2.75 5.53 10.38
C ASP A 168 -2.67 4.74 11.70
N PHE A 169 -2.06 5.35 12.73
CA PHE A 169 -2.09 4.82 14.09
C PHE A 169 -3.54 4.69 14.57
N GLY A 170 -4.03 3.46 14.68
CA GLY A 170 -5.43 3.12 14.99
C GLY A 170 -5.86 3.37 16.45
N ILE A 171 -5.36 4.44 17.06
CA ILE A 171 -5.56 4.82 18.47
C ILE A 171 -7.06 5.03 18.77
N ALA A 172 -7.83 5.40 17.74
CA ALA A 172 -9.26 5.62 17.82
C ALA A 172 -10.11 4.34 17.96
N LYS A 173 -9.57 3.18 17.60
CA LYS A 173 -10.29 1.89 17.64
C LYS A 173 -10.49 1.31 19.05
N ALA A 174 -9.92 1.95 20.07
CA ALA A 174 -9.94 1.44 21.45
C ALA A 174 -11.33 1.38 22.10
N ASN A 175 -12.33 2.13 21.61
CA ASN A 175 -13.64 2.30 22.24
C ASN A 175 -14.85 2.10 21.33
N THR A 176 -14.68 1.72 20.08
CA THR A 176 -15.80 1.41 19.20
C THR A 176 -15.86 -0.08 18.94
N GLN A 177 -16.86 -0.72 19.50
CA GLN A 177 -17.40 -1.97 18.98
C GLN A 177 -17.49 -1.84 17.45
N ILE A 178 -17.28 -2.97 16.78
CA ILE A 178 -17.32 -3.20 15.32
C ILE A 178 -18.59 -2.56 14.71
N GLU A 179 -18.65 -1.24 14.65
CA GLU A 179 -19.78 -0.51 14.06
C GLU A 179 -19.34 0.22 12.78
N GLN A 180 -19.91 -0.26 11.68
CA GLN A 180 -20.11 0.45 10.39
C GLN A 180 -18.90 0.78 9.53
N THR A 181 -18.10 -0.21 9.16
CA THR A 181 -17.37 -0.17 7.88
C THR A 181 -17.95 -1.23 6.93
N ARG A 182 -17.87 -1.01 5.61
CA ARG A 182 -18.41 -1.95 4.60
C ARG A 182 -17.90 -3.36 4.88
N ALA A 183 -18.80 -4.33 4.99
CA ALA A 183 -18.53 -5.72 5.44
C ALA A 183 -17.31 -6.41 4.78
N GLY A 184 -16.95 -6.07 3.54
CA GLY A 184 -15.80 -6.63 2.85
C GLY A 184 -14.43 -6.07 3.28
N GLU A 185 -14.36 -4.78 3.63
CA GLU A 185 -13.10 -4.14 4.09
C GLU A 185 -12.74 -4.58 5.52
N ILE A 186 -13.74 -4.77 6.38
CA ILE A 186 -13.55 -5.27 7.75
C ILE A 186 -12.98 -6.69 7.72
N LYS A 187 -13.54 -7.56 6.89
CA LYS A 187 -13.12 -8.95 6.79
C LYS A 187 -11.62 -9.11 6.50
N GLY A 188 -11.07 -8.25 5.62
CA GLY A 188 -9.64 -8.26 5.27
C GLY A 188 -8.73 -7.90 6.46
N LYS A 189 -9.10 -6.88 7.24
CA LYS A 189 -8.32 -6.35 8.36
C LYS A 189 -8.34 -7.25 9.60
N LEU A 190 -9.44 -7.96 9.86
CA LEU A 190 -9.54 -8.87 11.00
C LEU A 190 -8.46 -9.96 10.99
N SER A 191 -7.98 -10.38 9.81
CA SER A 191 -6.97 -11.45 9.67
C SER A 191 -5.62 -11.16 10.34
N TYR A 192 -5.34 -9.90 10.70
CA TYR A 192 -4.09 -9.47 11.33
C TYR A 192 -4.25 -9.11 12.81
N MET A 193 -5.47 -9.21 13.34
CA MET A 193 -5.80 -8.85 14.71
C MET A 193 -5.16 -9.83 15.72
N SER A 194 -4.66 -9.30 16.84
CA SER A 194 -4.12 -10.15 17.90
C SER A 194 -5.24 -10.87 18.68
N PRO A 195 -4.95 -11.99 19.35
CA PRO A 195 -5.94 -12.71 20.18
C PRO A 195 -6.58 -11.83 21.26
N GLU A 196 -5.78 -11.00 21.93
CA GLU A 196 -6.28 -10.07 22.96
C GLU A 196 -7.17 -8.98 22.36
N GLN A 197 -6.92 -8.51 21.13
CA GLN A 197 -7.83 -7.60 20.42
C GLN A 197 -9.16 -8.30 20.10
N ALA A 198 -9.09 -9.51 19.54
CA ALA A 198 -10.29 -10.30 19.22
C ALA A 198 -11.14 -10.61 20.45
N MET A 199 -10.53 -10.75 21.62
CA MET A 199 -11.19 -10.99 22.89
C MET A 199 -11.63 -9.70 23.61
N GLY A 200 -11.35 -8.51 23.08
CA GLY A 200 -11.66 -7.22 23.73
C GLY A 200 -10.90 -6.98 25.03
N LYS A 201 -9.74 -7.60 25.20
CA LYS A 201 -8.89 -7.42 26.40
C LYS A 201 -8.08 -6.12 26.33
N THR A 202 -7.51 -5.72 27.46
CA THR A 202 -6.56 -4.60 27.51
C THR A 202 -5.36 -4.89 26.63
N LEU A 203 -5.04 -3.95 25.74
CA LEU A 203 -3.96 -4.05 24.77
C LEU A 203 -2.70 -3.39 25.30
N ASP A 204 -1.57 -3.96 24.95
CA ASP A 204 -0.25 -3.34 25.05
C ASP A 204 0.47 -3.43 23.69
N HIS A 205 1.69 -2.91 23.64
CA HIS A 205 2.52 -2.83 22.43
C HIS A 205 2.82 -4.20 21.79
N ARG A 206 2.71 -5.32 22.54
CA ARG A 206 2.93 -6.68 22.01
C ARG A 206 1.80 -7.14 21.09
N SER A 207 0.65 -6.46 21.10
CA SER A 207 -0.40 -6.66 20.10
C SER A 207 0.05 -6.26 18.69
N ASP A 208 0.83 -5.18 18.56
CA ASP A 208 1.40 -4.74 17.27
C ASP A 208 2.45 -5.73 16.76
N ILE A 209 3.23 -6.34 17.67
CA ILE A 209 4.21 -7.38 17.31
C ILE A 209 3.51 -8.61 16.72
N PHE A 210 2.39 -9.04 17.33
CA PHE A 210 1.59 -10.13 16.79
C PHE A 210 1.03 -9.79 15.42
N SER A 211 0.46 -8.58 15.26
CA SER A 211 -0.09 -8.13 13.98
C SER A 211 0.97 -8.07 12.89
N LEU A 212 2.17 -7.58 13.20
CA LEU A 212 3.30 -7.60 12.27
C LEU A 212 3.74 -9.04 11.94
N GLY A 213 3.73 -9.93 12.93
CA GLY A 213 3.97 -11.36 12.72
C GLY A 213 2.97 -11.97 11.74
N ALA A 214 1.66 -11.63 11.86
CA ALA A 214 0.62 -12.10 10.96
C ALA A 214 0.78 -11.54 9.53
N VAL A 215 1.19 -10.28 9.40
CA VAL A 215 1.52 -9.65 8.12
C VAL A 215 2.73 -10.33 7.46
N LEU A 216 3.81 -10.50 8.21
CA LEU A 216 5.03 -11.14 7.70
C LEU A 216 4.78 -12.62 7.34
N TYR A 217 3.94 -13.32 8.12
CA TYR A 217 3.55 -14.69 7.81
C TYR A 217 2.89 -14.79 6.43
N GLU A 218 1.93 -13.91 6.13
CA GLU A 218 1.30 -13.85 4.81
C GLU A 218 2.32 -13.54 3.71
N TRP A 219 3.24 -12.60 3.92
CA TRP A 219 4.25 -12.25 2.92
C TRP A 219 5.25 -13.38 2.64
N VAL A 220 5.55 -14.20 3.65
CA VAL A 220 6.48 -15.34 3.52
C VAL A 220 5.80 -16.55 2.89
N THR A 221 4.58 -16.87 3.33
CA THR A 221 3.87 -18.10 2.91
C THR A 221 2.97 -17.90 1.69
N GLY A 222 2.49 -16.65 1.45
CA GLY A 222 1.43 -16.36 0.49
C GLY A 222 0.01 -16.61 1.02
N TYR A 223 -0.13 -17.04 2.29
CA TYR A 223 -1.42 -17.35 2.90
C TYR A 223 -1.69 -16.50 4.13
N LYS A 224 -2.91 -15.98 4.24
CA LYS A 224 -3.36 -15.30 5.45
C LYS A 224 -3.39 -16.26 6.63
N LEU A 225 -2.88 -15.80 7.77
CA LEU A 225 -2.80 -16.60 8.99
C LEU A 225 -4.20 -17.04 9.46
N PHE A 226 -5.17 -16.13 9.44
CA PHE A 226 -6.54 -16.39 9.85
C PHE A 226 -7.51 -16.06 8.72
N THR A 227 -8.38 -17.01 8.42
CA THR A 227 -9.41 -16.91 7.39
C THR A 227 -10.74 -17.44 7.92
N GLY A 228 -11.84 -17.06 7.28
CA GLY A 228 -13.15 -17.55 7.63
C GLY A 228 -14.21 -17.10 6.63
N GLU A 229 -15.35 -17.78 6.60
CA GLU A 229 -16.47 -17.43 5.72
C GLU A 229 -17.09 -16.06 6.08
N ASN A 230 -17.07 -15.73 7.36
CA ASN A 230 -17.57 -14.46 7.90
C ASN A 230 -16.67 -13.93 9.02
N GLU A 231 -16.94 -12.73 9.51
CA GLU A 231 -16.16 -12.06 10.55
C GLU A 231 -16.08 -12.86 11.84
N MET A 232 -17.20 -13.46 12.27
CA MET A 232 -17.24 -14.26 13.47
C MET A 232 -16.39 -15.54 13.36
N ALA A 233 -16.32 -16.15 12.18
CA ALA A 233 -15.48 -17.30 11.91
C ALA A 233 -13.98 -16.91 11.95
N ILE A 234 -13.62 -15.71 11.44
CA ILE A 234 -12.25 -15.18 11.54
C ILE A 234 -11.89 -14.91 13.00
N LEU A 235 -12.74 -14.22 13.77
CA LEU A 235 -12.53 -13.96 15.20
C LEU A 235 -12.35 -15.25 15.99
N LYS A 236 -13.19 -16.25 15.73
CA LYS A 236 -13.06 -17.58 16.33
C LYS A 236 -11.71 -18.22 15.97
N SER A 237 -11.31 -18.14 14.70
CA SER A 237 -10.01 -18.65 14.24
C SER A 237 -8.83 -17.98 14.96
N ILE A 238 -8.91 -16.68 15.24
CA ILE A 238 -7.89 -15.94 16.01
C ILE A 238 -7.85 -16.41 17.47
N ILE A 239 -9.01 -16.56 18.11
CA ILE A 239 -9.13 -16.92 19.52
C ILE A 239 -8.72 -18.37 19.76
N ASP A 240 -9.26 -19.30 18.98
CA ASP A 240 -8.97 -20.73 19.09
C ASP A 240 -7.59 -21.09 18.51
N GLY A 241 -7.12 -20.33 17.58
CA GLY A 241 -5.88 -20.20 16.84
C GLY A 241 -4.93 -21.39 16.90
N LYS A 242 -5.02 -22.30 15.94
CA LYS A 242 -3.93 -23.18 15.62
C LYS A 242 -3.09 -22.50 14.53
N ILE A 243 -1.86 -22.15 14.88
CA ILE A 243 -0.90 -21.56 13.94
C ILE A 243 -0.01 -22.69 13.45
N TYR A 244 -0.02 -22.91 12.14
CA TYR A 244 0.87 -23.85 11.50
C TYR A 244 2.20 -23.18 11.19
N PRO A 245 3.35 -23.87 11.35
CA PRO A 245 4.62 -23.29 10.98
C PRO A 245 4.67 -22.97 9.48
N PRO A 246 5.34 -21.89 9.06
CA PRO A 246 5.47 -21.52 7.66
C PRO A 246 5.95 -22.63 6.74
N SER A 247 6.85 -23.49 7.22
CA SER A 247 7.35 -24.67 6.50
C SER A 247 6.28 -25.67 6.11
N TYR A 248 5.12 -25.66 6.78
CA TYR A 248 3.97 -26.48 6.40
C TYR A 248 3.40 -26.12 5.03
N PHE A 249 3.48 -24.84 4.65
CA PHE A 249 2.96 -24.33 3.37
C PHE A 249 4.06 -24.15 2.33
N LYS A 250 5.29 -23.89 2.77
CA LYS A 250 6.41 -23.54 1.91
C LYS A 250 7.71 -24.09 2.50
N GLU A 251 8.16 -25.21 1.94
CA GLU A 251 9.30 -26.01 2.47
C GLU A 251 10.63 -25.24 2.48
N ASP A 252 10.79 -24.23 1.61
CA ASP A 252 12.03 -23.44 1.48
C ASP A 252 12.14 -22.28 2.48
N VAL A 253 11.22 -22.17 3.46
CA VAL A 253 11.33 -21.15 4.52
C VAL A 253 12.46 -21.53 5.47
N PRO A 254 13.48 -20.65 5.64
CA PRO A 254 14.59 -20.92 6.56
C PRO A 254 14.10 -21.05 8.01
N GLU A 255 14.68 -22.00 8.76
CA GLU A 255 14.34 -22.26 10.15
C GLU A 255 14.45 -21.01 11.05
N ALA A 256 15.42 -20.14 10.78
CA ALA A 256 15.56 -18.87 11.51
C ALA A 256 14.37 -17.94 11.32
N VAL A 257 13.85 -17.85 10.08
CA VAL A 257 12.65 -17.04 9.77
C VAL A 257 11.40 -17.66 10.39
N GLU A 258 11.27 -18.98 10.34
CA GLU A 258 10.17 -19.69 11.01
C GLU A 258 10.18 -19.45 12.53
N ARG A 259 11.33 -19.52 13.20
CA ARG A 259 11.43 -19.21 14.64
C ARG A 259 11.01 -17.78 14.95
N ILE A 260 11.41 -16.80 14.12
CA ILE A 260 10.99 -15.41 14.28
C ILE A 260 9.47 -15.30 14.21
N LEU A 261 8.86 -15.88 13.19
CA LEU A 261 7.42 -15.84 12.97
C LEU A 261 6.67 -16.54 14.10
N MET A 262 7.08 -17.75 14.47
CA MET A 262 6.39 -18.51 15.52
C MET A 262 6.47 -17.81 16.88
N ARG A 263 7.60 -17.17 17.23
CA ARG A 263 7.74 -16.38 18.45
C ARG A 263 6.87 -15.12 18.44
N ALA A 264 6.79 -14.40 17.32
CA ALA A 264 5.94 -13.21 17.19
C ALA A 264 4.45 -13.57 17.31
N LEU A 265 4.06 -14.77 16.87
CA LEU A 265 2.70 -15.24 16.79
C LEU A 265 2.26 -16.08 18.01
N GLU A 266 3.05 -16.15 19.07
CA GLU A 266 2.65 -16.82 20.30
C GLU A 266 1.33 -16.22 20.85
N LYS A 267 0.41 -17.10 21.27
CA LYS A 267 -0.88 -16.66 21.81
C LYS A 267 -0.72 -15.91 23.12
N ASP A 268 0.11 -16.49 24.01
CA ASP A 268 0.46 -15.84 25.26
C ASP A 268 1.48 -14.74 24.96
N ARG A 269 1.06 -13.50 25.18
CA ARG A 269 1.91 -12.33 24.97
C ARG A 269 3.21 -12.34 25.80
N GLU A 270 3.22 -13.08 26.93
CA GLU A 270 4.43 -13.24 27.75
C GLU A 270 5.49 -14.13 27.07
N GLN A 271 5.08 -14.94 26.10
CA GLN A 271 5.98 -15.79 25.32
C GLN A 271 6.43 -15.14 24.00
N ARG A 272 5.81 -14.02 23.61
CA ARG A 272 6.19 -13.25 22.41
C ARG A 272 7.49 -12.50 22.63
N TYR A 273 7.96 -11.82 21.59
CA TYR A 273 8.91 -10.74 21.74
C TYR A 273 8.35 -9.70 22.70
N GLN A 274 9.15 -9.28 23.66
CA GLN A 274 8.71 -8.31 24.66
C GLN A 274 8.82 -6.87 24.16
N THR A 275 9.64 -6.64 23.13
CA THR A 275 9.76 -5.36 22.43
C THR A 275 9.84 -5.59 20.93
N ALA A 276 9.41 -4.60 20.14
CA ALA A 276 9.61 -4.63 18.68
C ALA A 276 11.11 -4.63 18.31
N TRP A 277 11.97 -4.06 19.15
CA TRP A 277 13.42 -4.10 18.98
C TRP A 277 13.99 -5.53 19.04
N GLU A 278 13.48 -6.39 19.92
CA GLU A 278 13.92 -7.80 19.95
C GLU A 278 13.58 -8.52 18.65
N MET A 279 12.40 -8.30 18.11
CA MET A 279 12.01 -8.88 16.81
C MET A 279 12.86 -8.31 15.67
N GLN A 280 13.13 -7.01 15.68
CA GLN A 280 14.02 -6.35 14.73
C GLN A 280 15.41 -6.98 14.78
N PHE A 281 15.98 -7.15 15.97
CA PHE A 281 17.31 -7.73 16.17
C PHE A 281 17.43 -9.12 15.56
N ASP A 282 16.45 -9.99 15.76
CA ASP A 282 16.47 -11.35 15.19
C ASP A 282 16.33 -11.29 13.65
N ILE A 283 15.47 -10.41 13.12
CA ILE A 283 15.35 -10.21 11.66
C ILE A 283 16.67 -9.71 11.06
N ASP A 284 17.28 -8.68 11.65
CA ASP A 284 18.51 -8.07 11.14
C ASP A 284 19.69 -9.05 11.27
N THR A 285 19.73 -9.86 12.32
CA THR A 285 20.72 -10.93 12.49
C THR A 285 20.61 -11.96 11.37
N TYR A 286 19.38 -12.37 11.03
CA TYR A 286 19.18 -13.27 9.89
C TYR A 286 19.58 -12.62 8.56
N LEU A 287 19.16 -11.38 8.31
CA LEU A 287 19.52 -10.65 7.08
C LEU A 287 21.03 -10.47 6.94
N ALA A 288 21.73 -10.22 8.03
CA ALA A 288 23.20 -10.12 8.04
C ALA A 288 23.90 -11.46 7.74
N SER A 289 23.23 -12.59 7.96
CA SER A 289 23.74 -13.92 7.64
C SER A 289 23.51 -14.34 6.18
N CYS A 290 22.71 -13.58 5.43
CA CYS A 290 22.46 -13.86 4.03
C CYS A 290 23.58 -13.29 3.14
N ASP A 291 23.84 -13.93 2.00
CA ASP A 291 24.82 -13.45 1.01
C ASP A 291 24.50 -12.07 0.46
N PHE A 292 23.22 -11.68 0.52
CA PHE A 292 22.72 -10.39 0.04
C PHE A 292 21.75 -9.77 1.06
N THR A 293 22.08 -8.55 1.51
CA THR A 293 21.19 -7.74 2.36
C THR A 293 20.56 -6.62 1.53
N PRO A 294 19.22 -6.57 1.38
CA PRO A 294 18.56 -5.55 0.58
C PRO A 294 18.66 -4.16 1.22
N SER A 295 18.93 -3.15 0.40
CA SER A 295 18.86 -1.74 0.76
C SER A 295 17.63 -1.08 0.15
N ASN A 296 17.36 0.17 0.51
CA ASN A 296 16.27 0.97 -0.08
C ASN A 296 16.42 1.08 -1.61
N ILE A 297 17.65 1.14 -2.14
CA ILE A 297 17.90 1.20 -3.59
C ILE A 297 17.41 -0.07 -4.29
N HIS A 298 17.66 -1.23 -3.70
CA HIS A 298 17.19 -2.51 -4.26
C HIS A 298 15.67 -2.60 -4.27
N LEU A 299 15.02 -2.15 -3.19
CA LEU A 299 13.56 -2.09 -3.11
C LEU A 299 12.98 -1.07 -4.10
N SER A 300 13.62 0.12 -4.23
CA SER A 300 13.28 1.12 -5.25
C SER A 300 13.33 0.54 -6.67
N ASN A 301 14.40 -0.19 -7.00
CA ASN A 301 14.55 -0.80 -8.32
C ASN A 301 13.48 -1.88 -8.56
N PHE A 302 13.17 -2.69 -7.55
CA PHE A 302 12.07 -3.66 -7.63
C PHE A 302 10.73 -2.97 -7.88
N LEU A 303 10.43 -1.88 -7.15
CA LEU A 303 9.19 -1.12 -7.36
C LEU A 303 9.12 -0.50 -8.75
N LYS A 304 10.22 0.05 -9.26
CA LYS A 304 10.28 0.59 -10.63
C LYS A 304 9.97 -0.48 -11.66
N GLN A 305 10.46 -1.70 -11.48
CA GLN A 305 10.20 -2.81 -12.40
C GLN A 305 8.70 -3.14 -12.53
N ILE A 306 7.93 -3.01 -11.44
CA ILE A 306 6.51 -3.39 -11.42
C ILE A 306 5.53 -2.22 -11.52
N PHE A 307 5.98 -0.97 -11.28
CA PHE A 307 5.13 0.23 -11.22
C PHE A 307 5.59 1.36 -12.17
N ASP A 308 6.42 1.10 -13.18
CA ASP A 308 7.00 2.13 -14.04
C ASP A 308 5.95 3.11 -14.60
N ASP A 309 4.87 2.58 -15.19
CA ASP A 309 3.76 3.38 -15.73
C ASP A 309 3.04 4.23 -14.67
N GLU A 310 2.95 3.74 -13.42
CA GLU A 310 2.26 4.47 -12.34
C GLU A 310 3.17 5.57 -11.78
N ILE A 311 4.46 5.29 -11.69
CA ILE A 311 5.48 6.26 -11.27
C ILE A 311 5.51 7.44 -12.25
N GLU A 312 5.55 7.18 -13.55
CA GLU A 312 5.56 8.24 -14.56
C GLU A 312 4.26 9.05 -14.56
N ARG A 313 3.10 8.39 -14.46
CA ARG A 313 1.80 9.09 -14.34
C ARG A 313 1.72 9.96 -13.09
N GLU A 314 2.26 9.51 -11.96
CA GLU A 314 2.29 10.28 -10.71
C GLU A 314 3.21 11.49 -10.83
N LYS A 315 4.40 11.33 -11.44
CA LYS A 315 5.30 12.45 -11.73
C LYS A 315 4.66 13.49 -12.66
N GLU A 316 4.02 13.04 -13.74
CA GLU A 316 3.31 13.95 -14.65
C GLU A 316 2.19 14.71 -13.94
N MET A 317 1.42 14.02 -13.08
CA MET A 317 0.36 14.65 -12.30
C MET A 317 0.92 15.75 -11.38
N LEU A 318 2.01 15.47 -10.67
CA LEU A 318 2.66 16.45 -9.80
C LEU A 318 3.24 17.63 -10.58
N LEU A 319 3.84 17.38 -11.75
CA LEU A 319 4.37 18.43 -12.62
C LEU A 319 3.26 19.30 -13.24
N ARG A 320 2.12 18.72 -13.65
CA ARG A 320 0.96 19.49 -14.13
C ARG A 320 0.38 20.37 -13.03
N ALA A 321 0.19 19.83 -11.84
CA ALA A 321 -0.28 20.60 -10.69
C ALA A 321 0.60 21.81 -10.37
N ARG A 322 1.90 21.74 -10.68
CA ARG A 322 2.86 22.84 -10.53
C ARG A 322 2.80 23.86 -11.68
N ARG A 323 2.65 23.40 -12.94
CA ARG A 323 2.66 24.27 -14.12
C ARG A 323 1.38 25.10 -14.30
N GLU A 324 0.22 24.60 -13.89
CA GLU A 324 -1.06 25.29 -14.03
C GLU A 324 -1.14 26.61 -13.26
N GLU A 325 -0.16 26.87 -12.37
CA GLU A 325 -0.05 28.13 -11.63
C GLU A 325 1.04 29.09 -12.13
N GLU A 326 2.03 28.56 -12.86
CA GLU A 326 3.06 29.41 -13.52
C GLU A 326 2.47 30.17 -14.73
N SER A 327 1.26 29.80 -15.17
CA SER A 327 0.53 30.58 -16.20
C SER A 327 -0.14 31.78 -15.51
N PRO A 328 0.29 33.02 -15.80
CA PRO A 328 -0.34 34.19 -15.24
C PRO A 328 -1.82 34.19 -15.63
N SER A 329 -2.70 34.38 -14.65
CA SER A 329 -4.10 34.68 -14.91
C SER A 329 -4.14 35.94 -15.76
N ILE A 330 -4.41 35.78 -17.04
CA ILE A 330 -4.87 36.89 -17.86
C ILE A 330 -6.22 37.27 -17.25
N THR A 331 -6.22 38.28 -16.41
CA THR A 331 -7.41 38.99 -16.04
C THR A 331 -7.82 39.80 -17.26
N ASP A 332 -8.66 39.21 -18.11
CA ASP A 332 -9.43 39.98 -19.03
C ASP A 332 -10.37 40.87 -18.19
N GLY A 333 -9.88 42.05 -17.94
CA GLY A 333 -10.73 43.18 -17.60
C GLY A 333 -11.31 43.67 -18.93
N ASP A 334 -12.56 43.36 -19.13
CA ASP A 334 -13.50 44.19 -19.87
C ASP A 334 -14.90 43.64 -19.58
N ASP A 335 -15.58 44.35 -18.69
CA ASP A 335 -17.04 44.29 -18.48
C ASP A 335 -17.72 44.77 -19.76
N GLU A 336 -18.13 43.85 -20.62
CA GLU A 336 -19.19 44.10 -21.58
C GLU A 336 -20.46 43.37 -21.16
N VAL A 337 -21.34 44.14 -20.53
CA VAL A 337 -22.71 43.75 -20.22
C VAL A 337 -23.45 43.60 -21.54
N LEU A 338 -23.65 42.37 -21.99
CA LEU A 338 -24.64 42.09 -23.03
C LEU A 338 -25.92 41.60 -22.36
N GLU A 339 -26.89 42.55 -22.32
CA GLU A 339 -28.28 42.24 -22.14
C GLU A 339 -28.75 41.32 -23.27
N LEU A 340 -29.22 40.11 -22.92
CA LEU A 340 -29.96 39.27 -23.83
C LEU A 340 -31.43 39.25 -23.43
N GLU A 341 -32.23 39.84 -24.33
CA GLU A 341 -33.66 39.84 -24.31
C GLU A 341 -34.30 38.47 -24.27
N ASP A 342 -35.33 38.40 -23.49
CA ASP A 342 -36.29 37.33 -23.32
C ASP A 342 -37.02 37.00 -24.65
N VAL A 343 -36.89 35.75 -25.12
CA VAL A 343 -37.81 35.21 -26.13
C VAL A 343 -38.35 33.87 -25.62
N GLY A 344 -39.63 33.98 -25.21
CA GLY A 344 -40.41 32.85 -24.72
C GLY A 344 -40.76 31.81 -25.78
N GLY A 345 -41.15 30.65 -25.34
CA GLY A 345 -41.84 29.68 -26.19
C GLY A 345 -41.91 28.24 -25.63
N ARG A 346 -42.90 27.98 -24.77
CA ARG A 346 -43.82 26.82 -24.70
C ARG A 346 -43.31 25.41 -24.91
N ALA A 347 -43.39 24.67 -23.83
CA ALA A 347 -44.15 23.41 -23.58
C ALA A 347 -44.52 22.49 -24.76
N LEU A 348 -44.28 21.21 -24.57
CA LEU A 348 -45.27 20.14 -24.77
C LEU A 348 -44.84 18.86 -23.99
N LEU A 349 -45.77 18.48 -23.13
CA LEU A 349 -45.92 17.16 -22.50
C LEU A 349 -46.39 16.14 -23.54
N ASP A 350 -46.03 14.87 -23.38
CA ASP A 350 -46.92 13.68 -23.37
C ASP A 350 -46.02 12.42 -23.36
N SER A 351 -46.06 11.61 -22.37
CA SER A 351 -46.98 10.53 -21.98
C SER A 351 -46.85 9.26 -22.83
N ALA A 352 -46.61 8.17 -22.16
CA ALA A 352 -47.24 6.85 -22.16
C ALA A 352 -46.20 5.70 -22.20
N SER A 353 -46.03 4.99 -21.14
CA SER A 353 -46.67 3.69 -20.75
C SER A 353 -46.49 2.55 -21.73
N GLY A 354 -45.91 1.40 -21.26
CA GLY A 354 -46.06 0.12 -21.88
C GLY A 354 -45.00 -0.92 -21.44
N ALA A 355 -45.40 -1.75 -20.50
CA ALA A 355 -44.85 -3.08 -20.30
C ALA A 355 -45.88 -4.11 -20.79
N PRO A 356 -45.67 -5.40 -20.71
CA PRO A 356 -44.52 -6.29 -20.92
C PRO A 356 -44.80 -7.35 -22.02
N GLY A 357 -43.86 -8.18 -22.34
CA GLY A 357 -44.12 -9.33 -23.24
C GLY A 357 -42.95 -10.33 -23.19
N ASP A 358 -43.27 -11.50 -22.70
CA ASP A 358 -42.51 -12.74 -22.74
C ASP A 358 -42.23 -13.23 -24.17
N LEU A 359 -41.17 -14.01 -24.33
CA LEU A 359 -41.14 -15.37 -24.87
C LEU A 359 -39.81 -15.76 -25.52
N ASP A 360 -39.25 -16.81 -24.96
CA ASP A 360 -38.74 -18.06 -25.58
C ASP A 360 -37.76 -18.09 -26.77
N ASP A 361 -36.80 -18.95 -26.53
CA ASP A 361 -36.13 -19.89 -27.44
C ASP A 361 -35.34 -19.36 -28.64
N LEU A 362 -34.05 -19.73 -28.61
CA LEU A 362 -33.49 -20.61 -29.65
C LEU A 362 -32.02 -20.97 -29.34
N SER A 363 -31.82 -22.27 -29.24
CA SER A 363 -30.58 -23.02 -29.33
C SER A 363 -29.68 -22.63 -30.51
N GLY A 364 -28.36 -22.64 -30.28
CA GLY A 364 -27.35 -22.48 -31.33
C GLY A 364 -25.98 -23.01 -30.92
N ASP A 365 -25.65 -24.16 -31.43
CA ASP A 365 -24.38 -24.87 -31.36
C ASP A 365 -23.14 -24.02 -31.60
N GLY A 366 -22.09 -24.25 -30.78
CA GLY A 366 -20.72 -23.79 -31.04
C GLY A 366 -19.70 -24.85 -30.58
N PRO A 367 -18.58 -25.03 -31.23
CA PRO A 367 -17.87 -26.31 -31.28
C PRO A 367 -17.00 -26.59 -30.04
N ARG A 368 -17.10 -27.82 -29.60
CA ARG A 368 -16.22 -28.46 -28.61
C ARG A 368 -14.81 -28.65 -29.18
N VAL A 369 -13.80 -28.10 -28.49
CA VAL A 369 -12.40 -28.49 -28.69
C VAL A 369 -12.07 -29.60 -27.70
N ARG A 370 -11.83 -30.80 -28.26
CA ARG A 370 -11.30 -31.96 -27.54
C ARG A 370 -9.81 -31.75 -27.26
N SER A 371 -9.43 -31.83 -26.00
CA SER A 371 -8.05 -32.08 -25.58
C SER A 371 -7.81 -33.60 -25.57
N GLN A 372 -6.85 -34.10 -26.33
CA GLN A 372 -6.26 -35.44 -26.15
C GLN A 372 -4.84 -35.28 -25.55
N PRO A 373 -4.44 -36.19 -24.64
CA PRO A 373 -3.10 -36.21 -24.08
C PRO A 373 -2.15 -37.00 -24.95
N THR A 374 -1.03 -36.44 -25.34
CA THR A 374 0.06 -37.15 -26.01
C THR A 374 1.21 -37.44 -25.07
N SER A 375 1.36 -38.72 -24.80
CA SER A 375 2.54 -39.57 -24.60
C SER A 375 3.86 -38.99 -24.09
N ILE A 376 4.28 -39.60 -23.01
CA ILE A 376 5.61 -39.64 -22.39
C ILE A 376 6.67 -40.10 -23.41
N GLY A 377 7.63 -39.21 -23.70
CA GLY A 377 8.84 -39.49 -24.47
C GLY A 377 10.06 -39.65 -23.55
N ARG A 378 10.89 -40.64 -23.88
CA ARG A 378 12.09 -41.13 -23.18
C ARG A 378 13.17 -40.09 -22.95
N PRO A 379 14.06 -40.26 -21.92
CA PRO A 379 15.11 -39.34 -21.58
C PRO A 379 16.31 -39.48 -22.54
N GLY A 380 16.75 -38.35 -23.10
CA GLY A 380 17.94 -38.30 -23.95
C GLY A 380 18.00 -37.18 -24.98
N SER A 381 17.44 -36.01 -24.73
CA SER A 381 17.69 -34.84 -25.56
C SER A 381 18.18 -33.68 -24.72
N LYS A 382 19.30 -33.06 -25.14
CA LYS A 382 19.83 -31.83 -24.58
C LYS A 382 18.68 -30.82 -24.45
N LEU A 383 18.41 -30.38 -23.22
CA LEU A 383 17.51 -29.25 -22.96
C LEU A 383 18.18 -28.01 -23.57
N GLU A 384 17.70 -27.57 -24.73
CA GLU A 384 17.95 -26.21 -25.18
C GLU A 384 17.02 -25.28 -24.42
N ALA A 385 17.52 -24.71 -23.33
CA ALA A 385 16.84 -23.62 -22.65
C ALA A 385 16.87 -22.39 -23.56
N ARG A 386 15.75 -22.00 -24.12
CA ARG A 386 15.58 -20.71 -24.77
C ARG A 386 15.43 -19.65 -23.70
N LEU A 387 16.46 -18.83 -23.55
CA LEU A 387 16.41 -17.64 -22.70
C LEU A 387 15.85 -16.47 -23.53
N THR A 388 14.72 -15.92 -23.14
CA THR A 388 14.16 -14.71 -23.75
C THR A 388 14.56 -13.53 -22.87
N LEU A 389 15.44 -12.65 -23.39
CA LEU A 389 15.82 -11.39 -22.75
C LEU A 389 14.85 -10.30 -23.20
N ALA A 390 14.14 -9.71 -22.25
CA ALA A 390 13.37 -8.49 -22.48
C ALA A 390 14.29 -7.28 -22.24
N LEU A 391 14.73 -6.65 -23.32
CA LEU A 391 15.55 -5.44 -23.28
C LEU A 391 14.67 -4.23 -23.58
N THR A 392 14.88 -3.13 -22.87
CA THR A 392 14.29 -1.84 -23.22
C THR A 392 14.89 -1.33 -24.56
N ARG A 393 14.20 -0.42 -25.24
CA ARG A 393 14.66 0.15 -26.50
C ARG A 393 16.09 0.75 -26.39
N ARG A 394 16.42 1.39 -25.26
CA ARG A 394 17.76 1.94 -25.01
C ARG A 394 18.83 0.87 -24.82
N GLU A 395 18.50 -0.20 -24.11
CA GLU A 395 19.42 -1.34 -23.91
C GLU A 395 19.64 -2.11 -25.22
N LEU A 396 18.60 -2.24 -26.02
CA LEU A 396 18.70 -2.84 -27.35
C LEU A 396 19.63 -2.00 -28.26
N GLU A 397 19.44 -0.67 -28.29
CA GLU A 397 20.31 0.24 -29.05
C GLU A 397 21.78 0.23 -28.56
N ALA A 398 21.97 0.08 -27.22
CA ALA A 398 23.31 -0.05 -26.64
C ALA A 398 23.96 -1.40 -27.02
N LEU A 399 23.19 -2.50 -26.99
CA LEU A 399 23.65 -3.81 -27.41
C LEU A 399 24.06 -3.82 -28.90
N PHE A 400 23.29 -3.21 -29.78
CA PHE A 400 23.63 -3.10 -31.20
C PHE A 400 24.91 -2.30 -31.43
N ARG A 401 25.12 -1.17 -30.74
CA ARG A 401 26.37 -0.38 -30.85
C ARG A 401 27.58 -1.16 -30.33
N LEU A 402 27.46 -1.86 -29.23
CA LEU A 402 28.53 -2.71 -28.70
C LEU A 402 28.83 -3.88 -29.62
N ALA A 403 27.81 -4.51 -30.18
CA ALA A 403 28.00 -5.60 -31.15
C ALA A 403 28.73 -5.14 -32.42
N GLU A 404 28.40 -3.95 -32.92
CA GLU A 404 29.07 -3.33 -34.07
C GLU A 404 30.53 -2.99 -33.75
N GLN A 405 30.83 -2.50 -32.53
CA GLN A 405 32.17 -2.20 -32.06
C GLN A 405 33.05 -3.45 -31.94
N HIS A 406 32.44 -4.59 -31.51
CA HIS A 406 33.14 -5.87 -31.36
C HIS A 406 33.06 -6.77 -32.60
N ARG A 407 32.42 -6.33 -33.68
CA ARG A 407 32.21 -7.10 -34.92
C ARG A 407 31.52 -8.44 -34.69
N LEU A 408 30.60 -8.47 -33.75
CA LEU A 408 29.79 -9.64 -33.40
C LEU A 408 28.32 -9.43 -33.79
N ALA A 409 27.58 -10.51 -33.98
CA ALA A 409 26.13 -10.39 -34.07
C ALA A 409 25.59 -10.02 -32.70
N PRO A 410 24.53 -9.16 -32.57
CA PRO A 410 23.96 -8.76 -31.31
C PRO A 410 23.54 -9.92 -30.40
N GLU A 411 23.09 -11.03 -31.00
CA GLU A 411 22.70 -12.25 -30.30
C GLU A 411 23.89 -12.99 -29.68
N ASP A 412 25.05 -12.95 -30.37
CA ASP A 412 26.28 -13.63 -29.90
C ASP A 412 26.92 -12.80 -28.79
N LEU A 413 26.92 -11.48 -28.88
CA LEU A 413 27.36 -10.60 -27.79
C LEU A 413 26.48 -10.74 -26.53
N ALA A 414 25.16 -10.81 -26.71
CA ALA A 414 24.24 -11.04 -25.59
C ALA A 414 24.50 -12.39 -24.90
N ARG A 415 24.80 -13.44 -25.67
CA ARG A 415 25.19 -14.76 -25.12
C ARG A 415 26.52 -14.74 -24.37
N GLU A 416 27.47 -13.97 -24.86
CA GLU A 416 28.80 -13.82 -24.23
C GLU A 416 28.70 -13.07 -22.91
N LEU A 417 27.97 -11.94 -22.88
CA LEU A 417 27.71 -11.18 -21.67
C LEU A 417 26.96 -11.99 -20.61
N LEU A 418 25.96 -12.78 -21.03
CA LEU A 418 25.25 -13.69 -20.13
C LEU A 418 26.14 -14.81 -19.60
N ARG A 419 27.02 -15.37 -20.44
CA ARG A 419 27.95 -16.44 -20.04
C ARG A 419 28.96 -15.93 -19.02
N ASP A 420 29.44 -14.70 -19.18
CA ASP A 420 30.38 -14.09 -18.24
C ASP A 420 29.68 -13.69 -16.92
N HIS A 421 28.44 -13.26 -17.00
CA HIS A 421 27.63 -12.99 -15.80
C HIS A 421 27.30 -14.27 -15.01
N LEU A 422 27.00 -15.38 -15.72
CA LEU A 422 26.76 -16.69 -15.09
C LEU A 422 28.01 -17.33 -14.50
N LYS A 423 29.22 -17.04 -15.02
CA LYS A 423 30.49 -17.45 -14.41
C LYS A 423 30.80 -16.71 -13.09
N TRP A 424 30.19 -15.56 -12.90
CA TRP A 424 30.29 -14.77 -11.66
C TRP A 424 29.30 -15.24 -10.57
N LEU A 425 28.29 -16.01 -10.95
CA LEU A 425 27.24 -16.54 -10.07
C LEU A 425 27.44 -18.02 -9.67
N GLY A 426 28.48 -18.67 -10.14
CA GLY A 426 28.91 -20.03 -9.78
C GLY A 426 30.30 -20.04 -9.19
#